data_12177c9f74b17d1ddeb1494af1380f53
#
_entry.id   12177c9f74b17d1ddeb1494af1380f53
#
_cell.length_a   1.000
_cell.length_b   1.000
_cell.length_c   1.000
_cell.angle_alpha   90.00
_cell.angle_beta   90.00
_cell.angle_gamma   90.00
#
_symmetry.space_group_name_H-M   'P 1'
#
loop_
_entity.id
_entity.type
_entity.pdbx_description
1 polymer ?
#
loop_
_entity_poly.entity_id
_entity_poly.type
_entity_poly.pdbx_seq_one_letter_code
_entity_poly.pdbx_strand_id
1 'polypeptide(L)'
;MNETIKTQLNHRSIRQFKPLALTQEEVDLLVDVARHTATSNFRQSYSIISITDQKLKEEIAEIANQPYIPNAGHLFVFVVDQRRNTLIAEAKGAEALVQGSPERFISAFSDAMIAAQNVVVAAESLGMGTVYLGSILNDNAKLSELLKLPKYVYPAVGLAVGWPDQEPQLKPRLPRHVIHMENYYQDLENPLEELKDYDAEVHEYYDLRDLNNRVDEFTTQIAKTMDKSVANRANTLK
;
A
#
# COMPACT_ATOMS: atom_id res chain seq x y z
N MET A 1 23.67 0.83 13.93
CA MET A 1 22.38 0.59 13.24
C MET A 1 22.44 -0.79 12.62
N ASN A 2 21.44 -1.64 12.85
CA ASN A 2 21.41 -2.98 12.25
C ASN A 2 20.84 -2.95 10.81
N GLU A 3 20.96 -4.08 10.08
CA GLU A 3 20.57 -4.14 8.66
C GLU A 3 19.07 -3.91 8.44
N THR A 4 18.21 -4.38 9.33
CA THR A 4 16.76 -4.16 9.24
C THR A 4 16.41 -2.66 9.25
N ILE A 5 16.98 -1.90 10.17
CA ILE A 5 16.78 -0.45 10.26
C ILE A 5 17.34 0.25 9.02
N LYS A 6 18.49 -0.19 8.51
CA LYS A 6 19.08 0.37 7.28
C LYS A 6 18.14 0.14 6.09
N THR A 7 17.60 -1.07 5.93
CA THR A 7 16.62 -1.41 4.88
C THR A 7 15.41 -0.48 4.95
N GLN A 8 14.81 -0.34 6.14
CA GLN A 8 13.63 0.51 6.32
C GLN A 8 13.90 1.99 6.02
N LEU A 9 15.05 2.52 6.42
CA LEU A 9 15.42 3.92 6.16
C LEU A 9 15.79 4.17 4.69
N ASN A 10 16.19 3.13 3.96
CA ASN A 10 16.52 3.20 2.55
C ASN A 10 15.34 2.84 1.62
N HIS A 11 14.13 2.69 2.14
CA HIS A 11 12.97 2.33 1.32
C HIS A 11 12.77 3.27 0.13
N ARG A 12 12.62 2.68 -1.05
CA ARG A 12 12.29 3.35 -2.31
C ARG A 12 11.22 2.57 -3.07
N SER A 13 10.21 3.27 -3.56
CA SER A 13 9.21 2.65 -4.44
C SER A 13 9.81 2.35 -5.81
N ILE A 14 9.86 1.09 -6.19
CA ILE A 14 10.41 0.60 -7.46
C ILE A 14 9.27 0.38 -8.46
N ARG A 15 9.39 0.97 -9.67
CA ARG A 15 8.40 0.91 -10.74
C ARG A 15 8.95 0.38 -12.06
N GLN A 16 10.25 0.05 -12.09
CA GLN A 16 10.88 -0.65 -13.21
C GLN A 16 11.52 -1.91 -12.63
N PHE A 17 11.15 -3.05 -13.20
CA PHE A 17 11.57 -4.36 -12.74
C PHE A 17 12.29 -5.10 -13.86
N LYS A 18 13.31 -5.87 -13.51
CA LYS A 18 13.90 -6.83 -14.43
C LYS A 18 12.84 -7.87 -14.82
N PRO A 19 12.87 -8.41 -16.04
CA PRO A 19 11.91 -9.40 -16.51
C PRO A 19 12.19 -10.78 -15.87
N LEU A 20 12.13 -10.85 -14.56
CA LEU A 20 12.40 -12.02 -13.74
C LEU A 20 11.27 -12.20 -12.73
N ALA A 21 10.53 -13.31 -12.89
CA ALA A 21 9.50 -13.69 -11.93
C ALA A 21 10.14 -14.12 -10.60
N LEU A 22 9.44 -13.95 -9.50
CA LEU A 22 9.81 -14.57 -8.24
C LEU A 22 9.62 -16.08 -8.33
N THR A 23 10.51 -16.83 -7.71
CA THR A 23 10.35 -18.28 -7.52
C THR A 23 9.23 -18.55 -6.53
N GLN A 24 8.71 -19.79 -6.53
CA GLN A 24 7.67 -20.18 -5.56
C GLN A 24 8.19 -20.11 -4.12
N GLU A 25 9.47 -20.47 -3.90
CA GLU A 25 10.11 -20.39 -2.58
C GLU A 25 10.18 -18.94 -2.07
N GLU A 26 10.49 -17.97 -2.96
CA GLU A 26 10.50 -16.55 -2.61
C GLU A 26 9.09 -16.05 -2.27
N VAL A 27 8.09 -16.43 -3.05
CA VAL A 27 6.69 -16.09 -2.79
C VAL A 27 6.23 -16.68 -1.45
N ASP A 28 6.50 -17.96 -1.20
CA ASP A 28 6.12 -18.66 0.03
C ASP A 28 6.79 -18.01 1.25
N LEU A 29 8.07 -17.65 1.17
CA LEU A 29 8.79 -16.95 2.22
C LEU A 29 8.13 -15.59 2.54
N LEU A 30 7.79 -14.81 1.52
CA LEU A 30 7.12 -13.51 1.70
C LEU A 30 5.73 -13.66 2.33
N VAL A 31 4.97 -14.69 1.93
CA VAL A 31 3.67 -15.01 2.52
C VAL A 31 3.83 -15.48 3.97
N ASP A 32 4.86 -16.28 4.26
CA ASP A 32 5.16 -16.70 5.63
C ASP A 32 5.50 -15.52 6.54
N VAL A 33 6.27 -14.55 6.07
CA VAL A 33 6.54 -13.31 6.80
C VAL A 33 5.24 -12.54 7.04
N ALA A 34 4.37 -12.40 6.03
CA ALA A 34 3.08 -11.75 6.17
C ALA A 34 2.22 -12.39 7.26
N ARG A 35 2.11 -13.71 7.27
CA ARG A 35 1.26 -14.45 8.25
C ARG A 35 1.78 -14.42 9.68
N HIS A 36 3.04 -14.05 9.90
CA HIS A 36 3.62 -13.84 11.23
C HIS A 36 3.43 -12.43 11.78
N THR A 37 2.65 -11.61 11.09
CA THR A 37 2.30 -10.26 11.53
C THR A 37 1.28 -10.29 12.67
N ALA A 38 1.37 -9.34 13.58
CA ALA A 38 0.35 -9.13 14.62
C ALA A 38 -1.01 -8.79 13.98
N THR A 39 -2.09 -9.26 14.59
CA THR A 39 -3.45 -8.97 14.14
C THR A 39 -4.36 -8.59 15.29
N SER A 40 -5.39 -7.81 15.00
CA SER A 40 -6.38 -7.37 15.97
C SER A 40 -7.11 -8.55 16.60
N ASN A 41 -6.96 -8.72 17.92
CA ASN A 41 -7.54 -9.80 18.72
C ASN A 41 -7.31 -11.22 18.16
N PHE A 42 -6.19 -11.42 17.49
CA PHE A 42 -5.82 -12.69 16.85
C PHE A 42 -6.85 -13.21 15.83
N ARG A 43 -7.67 -12.31 15.26
CA ARG A 43 -8.71 -12.69 14.29
C ARG A 43 -8.19 -12.99 12.90
N GLN A 44 -7.01 -12.47 12.56
CA GLN A 44 -6.34 -12.67 11.26
C GLN A 44 -7.29 -12.38 10.08
N SER A 45 -8.00 -11.25 10.14
CA SER A 45 -9.13 -10.92 9.27
C SER A 45 -8.69 -10.36 7.90
N TYR A 46 -7.63 -10.90 7.32
CA TYR A 46 -7.16 -10.56 5.99
C TYR A 46 -6.81 -11.83 5.20
N SER A 47 -6.74 -11.70 3.90
CA SER A 47 -6.21 -12.72 2.99
C SER A 47 -5.29 -12.09 1.96
N ILE A 48 -4.44 -12.91 1.35
CA ILE A 48 -3.49 -12.50 0.32
C ILE A 48 -3.83 -13.26 -0.95
N ILE A 49 -3.99 -12.53 -2.05
CA ILE A 49 -4.20 -13.12 -3.38
C ILE A 49 -2.94 -12.87 -4.20
N SER A 50 -2.28 -13.94 -4.63
CA SER A 50 -1.18 -13.90 -5.59
C SER A 50 -1.73 -13.84 -7.00
N ILE A 51 -1.35 -12.84 -7.77
CA ILE A 51 -1.75 -12.65 -9.15
C ILE A 51 -0.60 -13.13 -10.03
N THR A 52 -0.73 -14.33 -10.61
CA THR A 52 0.26 -14.96 -11.48
C THR A 52 -0.16 -14.94 -12.94
N ASP A 53 -1.45 -14.82 -13.23
CA ASP A 53 -1.98 -14.70 -14.58
C ASP A 53 -1.63 -13.36 -15.20
N GLN A 54 -0.98 -13.37 -16.38
CA GLN A 54 -0.48 -12.17 -17.03
C GLN A 54 -1.61 -11.26 -17.49
N LYS A 55 -2.70 -11.82 -18.02
CA LYS A 55 -3.86 -11.04 -18.45
C LYS A 55 -4.53 -10.35 -17.25
N LEU A 56 -4.62 -11.04 -16.13
CA LEU A 56 -5.17 -10.47 -14.90
C LEU A 56 -4.29 -9.31 -14.38
N LYS A 57 -2.96 -9.42 -14.47
CA LYS A 57 -2.05 -8.29 -14.15
C LYS A 57 -2.30 -7.10 -15.07
N GLU A 58 -2.52 -7.32 -16.37
CA GLU A 58 -2.81 -6.28 -17.36
C GLU A 58 -4.14 -5.57 -17.05
N GLU A 59 -5.21 -6.32 -16.74
CA GLU A 59 -6.52 -5.76 -16.37
C GLU A 59 -6.45 -4.96 -15.06
N ILE A 60 -5.65 -5.42 -14.08
CA ILE A 60 -5.40 -4.65 -12.84
C ILE A 60 -4.58 -3.39 -13.14
N ALA A 61 -3.61 -3.45 -14.06
CA ALA A 61 -2.83 -2.30 -14.49
C ALA A 61 -3.69 -1.21 -15.13
N GLU A 62 -4.70 -1.59 -15.91
CA GLU A 62 -5.69 -0.66 -16.48
C GLU A 62 -6.50 0.03 -15.37
N ILE A 63 -7.05 -0.72 -14.41
CA ILE A 63 -7.78 -0.16 -13.26
C ILE A 63 -6.89 0.82 -12.49
N ALA A 64 -5.66 0.42 -12.23
CA ALA A 64 -4.70 1.21 -11.46
C ALA A 64 -4.11 2.39 -12.24
N ASN A 65 -4.24 2.42 -13.57
CA ASN A 65 -3.51 3.31 -14.47
C ASN A 65 -2.00 3.28 -14.19
N GLN A 66 -1.45 2.06 -14.07
CA GLN A 66 -0.04 1.82 -13.74
C GLN A 66 0.56 0.77 -14.70
N PRO A 67 1.17 1.19 -15.82
CA PRO A 67 1.60 0.29 -16.89
C PRO A 67 2.76 -0.64 -16.51
N TYR A 68 3.41 -0.44 -15.38
CA TYR A 68 4.51 -1.28 -14.91
C TYR A 68 4.07 -2.54 -14.16
N ILE A 69 2.80 -2.64 -13.74
CA ILE A 69 2.29 -3.78 -12.97
C ILE A 69 2.51 -5.13 -13.67
N PRO A 70 2.27 -5.28 -14.98
CA PRO A 70 2.48 -6.54 -15.68
C PRO A 70 3.93 -7.03 -15.67
N ASN A 71 4.89 -6.10 -15.53
CA ASN A 71 6.32 -6.37 -15.54
C ASN A 71 6.90 -6.69 -14.15
N ALA A 72 6.10 -6.56 -13.08
CA ALA A 72 6.53 -6.94 -11.74
C ALA A 72 6.77 -8.45 -11.65
N GLY A 73 7.80 -8.85 -10.93
CA GLY A 73 8.13 -10.27 -10.70
C GLY A 73 6.99 -11.03 -10.03
N HIS A 74 6.25 -10.37 -9.14
CA HIS A 74 5.02 -10.87 -8.52
C HIS A 74 4.09 -9.73 -8.14
N LEU A 75 2.79 -10.00 -8.13
CA LEU A 75 1.77 -9.06 -7.65
C LEU A 75 0.94 -9.72 -6.55
N PHE A 76 0.96 -9.11 -5.37
CA PHE A 76 0.06 -9.45 -4.28
C PHE A 76 -1.10 -8.46 -4.21
N VAL A 77 -2.30 -8.95 -3.92
CA VAL A 77 -3.45 -8.14 -3.50
C VAL A 77 -3.82 -8.57 -2.09
N PHE A 78 -3.66 -7.66 -1.14
CA PHE A 78 -4.11 -7.85 0.24
C PHE A 78 -5.57 -7.44 0.33
N VAL A 79 -6.38 -8.28 0.96
CA VAL A 79 -7.82 -8.05 1.10
C VAL A 79 -8.25 -8.10 2.56
N VAL A 80 -9.18 -7.24 2.94
CA VAL A 80 -10.02 -7.43 4.13
C VAL A 80 -10.79 -8.72 3.93
N ASP A 81 -10.76 -9.63 4.89
CA ASP A 81 -11.48 -10.90 4.81
C ASP A 81 -12.28 -11.18 6.10
N GLN A 82 -13.49 -10.66 6.12
CA GLN A 82 -14.48 -11.01 7.16
C GLN A 82 -15.31 -12.23 6.76
N ARG A 83 -15.23 -12.66 5.50
CA ARG A 83 -15.99 -13.82 5.00
C ARG A 83 -15.55 -15.11 5.66
N ARG A 84 -14.25 -15.36 5.74
CA ARG A 84 -13.70 -16.56 6.40
C ARG A 84 -14.15 -16.66 7.85
N ASN A 85 -14.08 -15.57 8.61
CA ASN A 85 -14.48 -15.54 10.02
C ASN A 85 -15.99 -15.67 10.18
N THR A 86 -16.78 -15.14 9.24
CA THR A 86 -18.24 -15.37 9.17
C THR A 86 -18.56 -16.86 8.99
N LEU A 87 -17.95 -17.51 8.02
CA LEU A 87 -18.14 -18.94 7.77
C LEU A 87 -17.77 -19.81 8.98
N ILE A 88 -16.68 -19.45 9.68
CA ILE A 88 -16.28 -20.16 10.91
C ILE A 88 -17.34 -19.98 12.01
N ALA A 89 -17.85 -18.77 12.20
CA ALA A 89 -18.88 -18.49 13.21
C ALA A 89 -20.17 -19.26 12.90
N GLU A 90 -20.65 -19.21 11.67
CA GLU A 90 -21.84 -19.94 11.21
C GLU A 90 -21.68 -21.46 11.38
N ALA A 91 -20.51 -22.02 11.02
CA ALA A 91 -20.22 -23.44 11.22
C ALA A 91 -20.18 -23.87 12.69
N LYS A 92 -19.95 -22.92 13.61
CA LYS A 92 -20.03 -23.13 15.07
C LYS A 92 -21.42 -22.85 15.66
N GLY A 93 -22.41 -22.51 14.80
CA GLY A 93 -23.79 -22.22 15.23
C GLY A 93 -23.97 -20.83 15.84
N ALA A 94 -23.01 -19.91 15.63
CA ALA A 94 -23.12 -18.53 16.07
C ALA A 94 -23.74 -17.66 14.96
N GLU A 95 -24.55 -16.67 15.36
CA GLU A 95 -25.00 -15.63 14.43
C GLU A 95 -23.87 -14.64 14.16
N ALA A 96 -23.50 -14.50 12.89
CA ALA A 96 -22.50 -13.54 12.46
C ALA A 96 -23.15 -12.17 12.22
N LEU A 97 -23.26 -11.35 13.26
CA LEU A 97 -23.99 -10.06 13.20
C LEU A 97 -23.09 -8.84 12.95
N VAL A 98 -21.78 -8.96 13.18
CA VAL A 98 -20.88 -7.80 13.23
C VAL A 98 -19.88 -7.70 12.07
N GLN A 99 -19.87 -8.66 11.16
CA GLN A 99 -18.88 -8.77 10.08
C GLN A 99 -18.87 -7.57 9.10
N GLY A 100 -19.98 -6.87 8.98
CA GLY A 100 -20.13 -5.68 8.16
C GLY A 100 -19.96 -4.36 8.93
N SER A 101 -19.58 -4.40 10.21
CA SER A 101 -19.43 -3.17 10.99
C SER A 101 -18.15 -2.40 10.60
N PRO A 102 -18.16 -1.06 10.72
CA PRO A 102 -16.97 -0.24 10.48
C PRO A 102 -15.77 -0.64 11.35
N GLU A 103 -16.00 -1.01 12.62
CA GLU A 103 -14.93 -1.49 13.52
C GLU A 103 -14.23 -2.73 12.96
N ARG A 104 -15.00 -3.69 12.46
CA ARG A 104 -14.46 -4.92 11.86
C ARG A 104 -13.70 -4.63 10.58
N PHE A 105 -14.21 -3.73 9.76
CA PHE A 105 -13.55 -3.31 8.55
C PHE A 105 -12.20 -2.62 8.85
N ILE A 106 -12.19 -1.64 9.76
CA ILE A 106 -10.96 -0.91 10.13
C ILE A 106 -9.92 -1.86 10.72
N SER A 107 -10.32 -2.76 11.63
CA SER A 107 -9.40 -3.76 12.20
C SER A 107 -8.77 -4.65 11.12
N ALA A 108 -9.59 -5.18 10.23
CA ALA A 108 -9.13 -6.07 9.16
C ALA A 108 -8.28 -5.35 8.10
N PHE A 109 -8.62 -4.10 7.79
CA PHE A 109 -7.83 -3.24 6.91
C PHE A 109 -6.45 -2.97 7.53
N SER A 110 -6.40 -2.66 8.82
CA SER A 110 -5.14 -2.49 9.54
C SER A 110 -4.29 -3.76 9.53
N ASP A 111 -4.90 -4.92 9.80
CA ASP A 111 -4.22 -6.23 9.74
C ASP A 111 -3.59 -6.46 8.34
N ALA A 112 -4.34 -6.19 7.27
CA ALA A 112 -3.87 -6.32 5.89
C ALA A 112 -2.68 -5.40 5.58
N MET A 113 -2.74 -4.13 6.01
CA MET A 113 -1.69 -3.14 5.78
C MET A 113 -0.41 -3.47 6.56
N ILE A 114 -0.51 -3.93 7.80
CA ILE A 114 0.64 -4.33 8.61
C ILE A 114 1.30 -5.58 8.00
N ALA A 115 0.52 -6.55 7.53
CA ALA A 115 1.04 -7.73 6.83
C ALA A 115 1.76 -7.34 5.53
N ALA A 116 1.19 -6.44 4.74
CA ALA A 116 1.82 -5.93 3.53
C ALA A 116 3.16 -5.21 3.82
N GLN A 117 3.23 -4.43 4.90
CA GLN A 117 4.47 -3.76 5.29
C GLN A 117 5.57 -4.75 5.71
N ASN A 118 5.22 -5.85 6.37
CA ASN A 118 6.20 -6.90 6.68
C ASN A 118 6.76 -7.54 5.40
N VAL A 119 5.92 -7.77 4.39
CA VAL A 119 6.37 -8.25 3.07
C VAL A 119 7.34 -7.25 2.43
N VAL A 120 7.06 -5.95 2.49
CA VAL A 120 7.96 -4.92 1.97
C VAL A 120 9.34 -5.00 2.62
N VAL A 121 9.39 -5.03 3.95
CA VAL A 121 10.67 -5.11 4.68
C VAL A 121 11.44 -6.39 4.34
N ALA A 122 10.74 -7.52 4.27
CA ALA A 122 11.36 -8.80 3.91
C ALA A 122 11.89 -8.79 2.47
N ALA A 123 11.08 -8.37 1.50
CA ALA A 123 11.50 -8.30 0.10
C ALA A 123 12.71 -7.38 -0.10
N GLU A 124 12.69 -6.19 0.49
CA GLU A 124 13.79 -5.24 0.38
C GLU A 124 15.05 -5.73 1.10
N SER A 125 14.93 -6.49 2.19
CA SER A 125 16.08 -7.13 2.86
C SER A 125 16.75 -8.22 2.01
N LEU A 126 16.01 -8.78 1.06
CA LEU A 126 16.50 -9.75 0.05
C LEU A 126 17.03 -9.07 -1.22
N GLY A 127 17.03 -7.74 -1.29
CA GLY A 127 17.44 -6.98 -2.47
C GLY A 127 16.37 -6.83 -3.54
N MET A 128 15.14 -7.24 -3.27
CA MET A 128 13.99 -6.99 -4.14
C MET A 128 13.53 -5.53 -4.01
N GLY A 129 12.82 -5.04 -5.02
CA GLY A 129 12.14 -3.75 -4.99
C GLY A 129 10.64 -3.94 -4.83
N THR A 130 10.00 -2.95 -4.20
CA THR A 130 8.56 -2.99 -3.93
C THR A 130 7.89 -1.68 -4.31
N VAL A 131 6.58 -1.74 -4.59
CA VAL A 131 5.71 -0.56 -4.66
C VAL A 131 4.29 -0.88 -4.24
N TYR A 132 3.75 -0.07 -3.35
CA TYR A 132 2.33 -0.10 -3.01
C TYR A 132 1.46 0.45 -4.14
N LEU A 133 0.35 -0.20 -4.36
CA LEU A 133 -0.63 0.10 -5.41
C LEU A 133 -1.99 0.45 -4.77
N GLY A 134 -2.08 1.64 -4.17
CA GLY A 134 -3.37 2.16 -3.70
C GLY A 134 -4.33 2.46 -4.85
N SER A 135 -3.78 2.68 -6.05
CA SER A 135 -4.56 2.96 -7.27
C SER A 135 -5.37 1.77 -7.79
N ILE A 136 -5.17 0.55 -7.30
CA ILE A 136 -6.08 -0.58 -7.61
C ILE A 136 -7.51 -0.30 -7.14
N LEU A 137 -7.69 0.63 -6.19
CA LEU A 137 -8.98 1.08 -5.68
C LEU A 137 -9.63 2.18 -6.52
N ASN A 138 -9.05 2.58 -7.67
CA ASN A 138 -9.68 3.55 -8.59
C ASN A 138 -11.04 3.05 -9.10
N ASP A 139 -11.18 1.72 -9.26
CA ASP A 139 -12.44 1.03 -9.52
C ASP A 139 -12.50 -0.27 -8.71
N ASN A 140 -12.86 -0.13 -7.44
CA ASN A 140 -12.94 -1.25 -6.51
C ASN A 140 -14.05 -2.25 -6.87
N ALA A 141 -15.11 -1.82 -7.54
CA ALA A 141 -16.19 -2.69 -8.00
C ALA A 141 -15.69 -3.61 -9.11
N LYS A 142 -15.05 -3.04 -10.15
CA LYS A 142 -14.42 -3.82 -11.23
C LYS A 142 -13.33 -4.74 -10.71
N LEU A 143 -12.49 -4.28 -9.78
CA LEU A 143 -11.46 -5.13 -9.17
C LEU A 143 -12.07 -6.29 -8.37
N SER A 144 -13.12 -6.04 -7.61
CA SER A 144 -13.81 -7.08 -6.83
C SER A 144 -14.45 -8.14 -7.73
N GLU A 145 -15.07 -7.73 -8.83
CA GLU A 145 -15.61 -8.64 -9.85
C GLU A 145 -14.49 -9.47 -10.50
N LEU A 146 -13.42 -8.81 -10.93
CA LEU A 146 -12.26 -9.42 -11.57
C LEU A 146 -11.61 -10.50 -10.70
N LEU A 147 -11.44 -10.22 -9.41
CA LEU A 147 -10.90 -11.13 -8.41
C LEU A 147 -11.95 -12.09 -7.81
N LYS A 148 -13.21 -12.00 -8.25
CA LYS A 148 -14.33 -12.82 -7.75
C LYS A 148 -14.48 -12.74 -6.22
N LEU A 149 -14.31 -11.55 -5.67
CA LEU A 149 -14.38 -11.36 -4.21
C LEU A 149 -15.83 -11.55 -3.73
N PRO A 150 -16.07 -12.42 -2.74
CA PRO A 150 -17.40 -12.60 -2.20
C PRO A 150 -17.78 -11.45 -1.25
N LYS A 151 -19.05 -11.40 -0.85
CA LYS A 151 -19.51 -10.48 0.19
C LYS A 151 -18.64 -10.59 1.45
N TYR A 152 -18.31 -9.45 2.06
CA TYR A 152 -17.43 -9.30 3.22
C TYR A 152 -15.92 -9.52 2.94
N VAL A 153 -15.52 -9.53 1.68
CA VAL A 153 -14.13 -9.41 1.25
C VAL A 153 -13.97 -8.13 0.44
N TYR A 154 -12.94 -7.34 0.75
CA TYR A 154 -12.72 -6.05 0.13
C TYR A 154 -11.22 -5.84 -0.17
N PRO A 155 -10.82 -5.34 -1.35
CA PRO A 155 -9.43 -5.10 -1.66
C PRO A 155 -8.88 -3.95 -0.77
N ALA A 156 -7.79 -4.22 -0.05
CA ALA A 156 -7.14 -3.23 0.80
C ALA A 156 -6.03 -2.49 0.05
N VAL A 157 -5.09 -3.23 -0.52
CA VAL A 157 -3.95 -2.67 -1.26
C VAL A 157 -3.32 -3.72 -2.16
N GLY A 158 -2.77 -3.29 -3.30
CA GLY A 158 -1.86 -4.10 -4.09
C GLY A 158 -0.40 -3.85 -3.67
N LEU A 159 0.44 -4.84 -3.89
CA LEU A 159 1.88 -4.76 -3.70
C LEU A 159 2.58 -5.46 -4.85
N ALA A 160 3.25 -4.68 -5.70
CA ALA A 160 4.13 -5.23 -6.72
C ALA A 160 5.53 -5.45 -6.12
N VAL A 161 6.10 -6.63 -6.36
CA VAL A 161 7.41 -7.05 -5.89
C VAL A 161 8.21 -7.59 -7.07
N GLY A 162 9.51 -7.33 -7.12
CA GLY A 162 10.37 -7.85 -8.17
C GLY A 162 11.81 -7.38 -8.03
N TRP A 163 12.67 -7.84 -8.92
CA TRP A 163 14.06 -7.43 -8.96
C TRP A 163 14.16 -6.03 -9.59
N PRO A 164 14.74 -5.03 -8.88
CA PRO A 164 14.75 -3.66 -9.36
C PRO A 164 15.61 -3.51 -10.63
N ASP A 165 15.11 -2.71 -11.59
CA ASP A 165 15.84 -2.28 -12.79
C ASP A 165 15.96 -0.74 -12.81
N GLN A 166 15.91 -0.13 -11.66
CA GLN A 166 16.10 1.30 -11.43
C GLN A 166 16.65 1.55 -10.03
N GLU A 167 17.33 2.66 -9.88
CA GLU A 167 17.81 3.15 -8.59
C GLU A 167 17.30 4.59 -8.37
N PRO A 168 16.06 4.77 -7.90
CA PRO A 168 15.50 6.10 -7.69
C PRO A 168 16.15 6.75 -6.46
N GLN A 169 16.14 8.07 -6.44
CA GLN A 169 16.59 8.85 -5.29
C GLN A 169 15.76 8.51 -4.03
N LEU A 170 16.36 8.68 -2.87
CA LEU A 170 15.64 8.59 -1.60
C LEU A 170 14.69 9.80 -1.49
N LYS A 171 13.41 9.50 -1.37
CA LYS A 171 12.39 10.54 -1.30
C LYS A 171 12.46 11.27 0.05
N PRO A 172 12.41 12.60 0.10
CA PRO A 172 12.31 13.36 1.35
C PRO A 172 11.15 12.91 2.24
N ARG A 173 11.27 13.11 3.51
CA ARG A 173 10.22 12.82 4.51
C ARG A 173 9.94 14.06 5.31
N LEU A 174 8.68 14.26 5.69
CA LEU A 174 8.29 15.35 6.58
C LEU A 174 9.22 15.44 7.79
N PRO A 175 9.54 16.66 8.24
CA PRO A 175 10.33 16.87 9.45
C PRO A 175 9.71 16.14 10.64
N ARG A 176 10.57 15.61 11.52
CA ARG A 176 10.11 14.78 12.64
C ARG A 176 9.10 15.50 13.53
N HIS A 177 9.28 16.80 13.82
CA HIS A 177 8.39 17.57 14.68
C HIS A 177 6.97 17.71 14.11
N VAL A 178 6.79 17.56 12.80
CA VAL A 178 5.47 17.64 12.13
C VAL A 178 4.66 16.35 12.33
N ILE A 179 5.34 15.19 12.44
CA ILE A 179 4.67 13.87 12.50
C ILE A 179 4.80 13.19 13.86
N HIS A 180 5.60 13.72 14.77
CA HIS A 180 5.85 13.13 16.08
C HIS A 180 5.65 14.16 17.17
N MET A 181 4.63 13.93 17.97
CA MET A 181 4.21 14.78 19.08
C MET A 181 4.32 14.00 20.38
N GLU A 182 4.51 14.70 21.47
CA GLU A 182 4.57 14.10 22.81
C GLU A 182 3.27 14.37 23.57
N ASN A 183 2.66 13.31 24.10
CA ASN A 183 1.44 13.27 24.91
C ASN A 183 0.15 13.75 24.21
N TYR A 184 0.17 14.87 23.50
CA TYR A 184 -1.02 15.51 22.94
C TYR A 184 -0.81 15.87 21.47
N TYR A 185 -1.89 15.87 20.70
CA TYR A 185 -1.88 16.40 19.35
C TYR A 185 -1.63 17.90 19.35
N GLN A 186 -0.83 18.36 18.41
CA GLN A 186 -0.48 19.78 18.22
C GLN A 186 -0.68 20.14 16.75
N ASP A 187 -1.44 21.20 16.52
CA ASP A 187 -1.57 21.78 15.18
C ASP A 187 -0.30 22.54 14.79
N LEU A 188 -0.02 22.64 13.49
CA LEU A 188 0.96 23.58 12.96
C LEU A 188 0.37 24.99 13.11
N GLU A 189 1.08 25.89 13.80
CA GLU A 189 0.62 27.29 13.97
C GLU A 189 0.75 28.07 12.67
N ASN A 190 1.85 27.86 11.95
CA ASN A 190 2.13 28.52 10.68
C ASN A 190 2.67 27.51 9.65
N PRO A 191 1.80 26.68 9.04
CA PRO A 191 2.20 25.55 8.21
C PRO A 191 3.16 25.90 7.07
N LEU A 192 3.00 27.06 6.44
CA LEU A 192 3.84 27.45 5.31
C LEU A 192 5.26 27.85 5.75
N GLU A 193 5.41 28.48 6.90
CA GLU A 193 6.73 28.82 7.43
C GLU A 193 7.44 27.60 8.03
N GLU A 194 6.70 26.76 8.75
CA GLU A 194 7.24 25.53 9.37
C GLU A 194 7.66 24.48 8.34
N LEU A 195 7.08 24.48 7.15
CA LEU A 195 7.39 23.54 6.07
C LEU A 195 8.24 24.12 4.95
N LYS A 196 8.68 25.36 5.04
CA LYS A 196 9.44 26.07 4.00
C LYS A 196 10.70 25.35 3.57
N ASP A 197 11.52 24.88 4.52
CA ASP A 197 12.76 24.16 4.21
C ASP A 197 12.46 22.79 3.60
N TYR A 198 11.38 22.14 4.04
CA TYR A 198 10.93 20.89 3.47
C TYR A 198 10.38 21.06 2.04
N ASP A 199 9.66 22.14 1.78
CA ASP A 199 9.21 22.50 0.43
C ASP A 199 10.40 22.69 -0.53
N ALA A 200 11.46 23.35 -0.06
CA ALA A 200 12.67 23.51 -0.85
C ALA A 200 13.36 22.16 -1.14
N GLU A 201 13.46 21.26 -0.17
CA GLU A 201 14.00 19.90 -0.33
C GLU A 201 13.15 19.07 -1.33
N VAL A 202 11.83 19.14 -1.23
CA VAL A 202 10.91 18.44 -2.15
C VAL A 202 11.02 18.99 -3.57
N HIS A 203 11.15 20.28 -3.72
CA HIS A 203 11.35 20.95 -4.99
C HIS A 203 12.61 20.45 -5.70
N GLU A 204 13.75 20.42 -5.00
CA GLU A 204 15.01 19.88 -5.53
C GLU A 204 14.88 18.40 -5.91
N TYR A 205 14.21 17.59 -5.08
CA TYR A 205 13.99 16.17 -5.35
C TYR A 205 13.18 15.94 -6.64
N TYR A 206 12.18 16.74 -6.94
CA TYR A 206 11.37 16.61 -8.16
C TYR A 206 12.12 17.09 -9.39
N ASP A 207 12.93 18.13 -9.28
CA ASP A 207 13.78 18.62 -10.37
C ASP A 207 14.78 17.56 -10.84
N LEU A 208 15.39 16.83 -9.91
CA LEU A 208 16.35 15.77 -10.22
C LEU A 208 15.67 14.48 -10.74
N ARG A 209 14.39 14.27 -10.44
CA ARG A 209 13.64 13.07 -10.86
C ARG A 209 13.16 13.15 -12.31
N ASP A 210 12.72 14.30 -12.75
CA ASP A 210 12.18 14.51 -14.08
C ASP A 210 12.24 16.00 -14.46
N LEU A 211 13.28 16.38 -15.19
CA LEU A 211 13.52 17.76 -15.66
C LEU A 211 12.37 18.35 -16.49
N ASN A 212 11.41 17.53 -16.93
CA ASN A 212 10.28 17.94 -17.77
C ASN A 212 8.94 17.97 -17.02
N ASN A 213 8.85 17.51 -15.77
CA ASN A 213 7.60 17.38 -15.05
C ASN A 213 7.67 17.89 -13.61
N ARG A 214 6.76 18.80 -13.30
CA ARG A 214 6.32 19.21 -11.96
C ARG A 214 7.40 19.55 -10.94
N VAL A 215 7.62 20.82 -10.87
CA VAL A 215 8.23 21.51 -9.74
C VAL A 215 7.11 21.90 -8.77
N ASP A 216 6.56 20.93 -8.03
CA ASP A 216 5.54 21.24 -7.04
C ASP A 216 6.11 21.00 -5.64
N GLU A 217 6.16 22.04 -4.83
CA GLU A 217 6.40 22.00 -3.40
C GLU A 217 5.36 21.11 -2.70
N PHE A 218 5.71 20.51 -1.57
CA PHE A 218 4.81 19.65 -0.83
C PHE A 218 3.50 20.35 -0.44
N THR A 219 3.60 21.58 0.11
CA THR A 219 2.42 22.35 0.52
C THR A 219 1.50 22.67 -0.65
N THR A 220 2.06 22.98 -1.82
CA THR A 220 1.32 23.17 -3.08
C THR A 220 0.60 21.89 -3.51
N GLN A 221 1.26 20.72 -3.39
CA GLN A 221 0.62 19.43 -3.70
C GLN A 221 -0.55 19.13 -2.76
N ILE A 222 -0.38 19.38 -1.46
CA ILE A 222 -1.47 19.18 -0.48
C ILE A 222 -2.65 20.09 -0.81
N ALA A 223 -2.42 21.39 -1.07
CA ALA A 223 -3.49 22.31 -1.44
C ALA A 223 -4.28 21.81 -2.67
N LYS A 224 -3.59 21.37 -3.72
CA LYS A 224 -4.22 20.79 -4.92
C LYS A 224 -5.04 19.53 -4.63
N THR A 225 -4.58 18.66 -3.73
CA THR A 225 -5.28 17.40 -3.41
C THR A 225 -6.50 17.62 -2.51
N MET A 226 -6.53 18.71 -1.74
CA MET A 226 -7.64 19.09 -0.86
C MET A 226 -8.70 19.95 -1.56
N ASP A 227 -8.45 20.41 -2.78
CA ASP A 227 -9.41 21.17 -3.53
C ASP A 227 -10.61 20.31 -3.95
N LYS A 228 -11.78 20.95 -4.07
CA LYS A 228 -13.08 20.33 -4.43
C LYS A 228 -13.07 19.58 -5.75
N SER A 229 -12.15 19.90 -6.67
CA SER A 229 -12.00 19.22 -7.95
C SER A 229 -11.63 17.73 -7.82
N VAL A 230 -11.09 17.29 -6.67
CA VAL A 230 -10.71 15.90 -6.39
C VAL A 230 -11.82 15.11 -5.65
N ALA A 231 -12.90 15.79 -5.25
CA ALA A 231 -14.02 15.20 -4.50
C ALA A 231 -14.73 14.04 -5.25
N ASN A 232 -14.57 13.93 -6.56
CA ASN A 232 -15.15 12.83 -7.35
C ASN A 232 -14.57 11.45 -7.03
N ARG A 233 -13.34 11.35 -6.46
CA ARG A 233 -12.77 10.07 -6.01
C ARG A 233 -13.35 9.58 -4.68
N ALA A 234 -13.80 10.48 -3.81
CA ALA A 234 -14.41 10.12 -2.53
C ALA A 234 -15.79 9.42 -2.69
N ASN A 235 -16.42 9.53 -3.86
CA ASN A 235 -17.72 8.90 -4.14
C ASN A 235 -17.62 7.42 -4.55
N THR A 236 -16.42 6.90 -4.80
CA THR A 236 -16.22 5.48 -5.17
C THR A 236 -16.16 4.54 -3.96
N LEU A 237 -16.14 5.07 -2.74
CA LEU A 237 -16.12 4.29 -1.48
C LEU A 237 -17.50 4.20 -0.80
N LYS A 238 -18.58 4.57 -1.49
CA LYS A 238 -19.96 4.45 -0.98
C LYS A 238 -20.54 3.06 -1.23
#